data_4ac1d44f229fd406c2c70930e7bd4120
#
_entry.id   4ac1d44f229fd406c2c70930e7bd4120
#
_cell.length_a   1.000
_cell.length_b   1.000
_cell.length_c   1.000
_cell.angle_alpha   90.00
_cell.angle_beta   90.00
_cell.angle_gamma   90.00
#
_symmetry.space_group_name_H-M   'P 1'
#
loop_
_entity.id
_entity.type
_entity.pdbx_description
1 polymer ?
#
loop_
_entity_poly.entity_id
_entity_poly.type
_entity_poly.pdbx_seq_one_letter_code
_entity_poly.pdbx_strand_id
1 'polypeptide(L)'
;MAAPFLLRFGELVIDLERYRVVLAGEPLVLTYREYALLAYLAGRAGQVVHKRQLLEEGLGRHDPGGLRMVEEHIRHLKSVLEREGRSFIEVVGETGYRFEPSRM
;
A
#
# COMPACT_ATOMS: atom_id res chain seq x y z
N MET A 1 15.17 -0.59 -20.79
CA MET A 1 14.36 0.56 -20.41
C MET A 1 13.42 0.18 -19.27
N ALA A 2 13.41 0.95 -18.20
CA ALA A 2 12.53 0.66 -17.08
C ALA A 2 11.09 0.88 -17.48
N ALA A 3 10.22 -0.05 -17.14
CA ALA A 3 8.80 0.12 -17.37
C ALA A 3 8.30 1.23 -16.42
N PRO A 4 7.65 2.30 -16.94
CA PRO A 4 7.20 3.40 -16.09
C PRO A 4 6.06 3.01 -15.16
N PHE A 5 5.51 1.81 -15.31
CA PHE A 5 4.36 1.34 -14.56
C PHE A 5 4.71 0.30 -13.50
N LEU A 6 6.00 0.12 -13.22
CA LEU A 6 6.45 -0.79 -12.16
C LEU A 6 7.06 0.02 -11.03
N LEU A 7 6.62 -0.27 -9.81
CA LEU A 7 7.26 0.22 -8.60
C LEU A 7 7.98 -0.96 -7.96
N ARG A 8 9.25 -0.78 -7.66
CA ARG A 8 10.07 -1.87 -7.11
C ARG A 8 10.76 -1.41 -5.83
N PHE A 9 10.57 -2.19 -4.77
CA PHE A 9 11.16 -1.93 -3.47
C PHE A 9 11.72 -3.24 -2.93
N GLY A 10 12.99 -3.49 -3.21
CA GLY A 10 13.58 -4.78 -2.85
C GLY A 10 12.86 -5.92 -3.55
N GLU A 11 12.30 -6.84 -2.77
CA GLU A 11 11.58 -7.99 -3.31
C GLU A 11 10.12 -7.70 -3.65
N LEU A 12 9.64 -6.50 -3.34
CA LEU A 12 8.26 -6.11 -3.64
C LEU A 12 8.20 -5.44 -5.01
N VAL A 13 7.31 -5.92 -5.87
CA VAL A 13 7.09 -5.34 -7.19
C VAL A 13 5.60 -5.06 -7.32
N ILE A 14 5.27 -3.81 -7.64
CA ILE A 14 3.89 -3.39 -7.87
C ILE A 14 3.75 -3.03 -9.34
N ASP A 15 2.91 -3.78 -10.05
CA ASP A 15 2.66 -3.57 -11.48
C ASP A 15 1.41 -2.71 -11.61
N LEU A 16 1.61 -1.43 -11.93
CA LEU A 16 0.51 -0.48 -12.02
C LEU A 16 -0.34 -0.65 -13.29
N GLU A 17 0.22 -1.31 -14.28
CA GLU A 17 -0.49 -1.56 -15.52
C GLU A 17 -1.43 -2.75 -15.40
N ARG A 18 -0.98 -3.80 -14.72
CA ARG A 18 -1.75 -5.05 -14.60
C ARG A 18 -2.42 -5.21 -13.25
N TYR A 19 -2.28 -4.23 -12.36
CA TYR A 19 -2.84 -4.27 -10.99
C TYR A 19 -2.39 -5.52 -10.24
N ARG A 20 -1.10 -5.83 -10.35
CA ARG A 20 -0.51 -7.01 -9.71
C ARG A 20 0.56 -6.63 -8.72
N VAL A 21 0.66 -7.43 -7.66
CA VAL A 21 1.70 -7.24 -6.65
C VAL A 21 2.40 -8.58 -6.47
N VAL A 22 3.73 -8.55 -6.51
CA VAL A 22 4.56 -9.75 -6.33
C VAL A 22 5.53 -9.47 -5.19
N LEU A 23 5.65 -10.38 -4.26
CA LEU A 23 6.58 -10.28 -3.14
C LEU A 23 7.45 -11.52 -3.10
N ALA A 24 8.76 -11.34 -3.20
CA ALA A 24 9.72 -12.43 -3.19
C ALA A 24 9.37 -13.50 -4.23
N GLY A 25 8.97 -13.06 -5.41
CA GLY A 25 8.62 -13.94 -6.52
C GLY A 25 7.22 -14.56 -6.43
N GLU A 26 6.47 -14.29 -5.36
CA GLU A 26 5.14 -14.86 -5.16
C GLU A 26 4.06 -13.82 -5.43
N PRO A 27 3.12 -14.09 -6.33
CA PRO A 27 1.99 -13.17 -6.51
C PRO A 27 1.14 -13.11 -5.26
N LEU A 28 0.75 -11.90 -4.88
CA LEU A 28 -0.12 -11.70 -3.73
C LEU A 28 -1.56 -11.56 -4.20
N VAL A 29 -2.48 -12.18 -3.46
CA VAL A 29 -3.91 -12.03 -3.73
C VAL A 29 -4.43 -10.87 -2.91
N LEU A 30 -4.72 -9.76 -3.60
CA LEU A 30 -5.23 -8.55 -2.98
C LEU A 30 -6.54 -8.16 -3.63
N THR A 31 -7.45 -7.59 -2.86
CA THR A 31 -8.63 -6.96 -3.45
C THR A 31 -8.17 -5.69 -4.18
N TYR A 32 -9.01 -5.18 -5.08
CA TYR A 32 -8.67 -3.96 -5.79
C TYR A 32 -8.41 -2.80 -4.81
N ARG A 33 -9.21 -2.70 -3.76
CA ARG A 33 -9.04 -1.62 -2.76
C ARG A 33 -7.70 -1.73 -2.04
N GLU A 34 -7.31 -2.95 -1.66
CA GLU A 34 -6.01 -3.16 -1.04
C GLU A 34 -4.88 -2.80 -1.98
N TYR A 35 -5.00 -3.23 -3.24
CA TYR A 35 -4.03 -2.86 -4.25
C TYR A 35 -3.95 -1.34 -4.40
N ALA A 36 -5.10 -0.67 -4.52
CA ALA A 36 -5.14 0.77 -4.74
C ALA A 36 -4.50 1.55 -3.59
N LEU A 37 -4.74 1.12 -2.34
CA LEU A 37 -4.14 1.75 -1.18
C LEU A 37 -2.63 1.55 -1.17
N LEU A 38 -2.18 0.34 -1.48
CA LEU A 38 -0.75 0.05 -1.55
C LEU A 38 -0.08 0.89 -2.63
N ALA A 39 -0.67 0.93 -3.83
CA ALA A 39 -0.10 1.68 -4.94
C ALA A 39 -0.02 3.17 -4.62
N TYR A 40 -1.05 3.71 -3.98
CA TYR A 40 -1.05 5.12 -3.60
C TYR A 40 0.07 5.42 -2.60
N LEU A 41 0.19 4.59 -1.57
CA LEU A 41 1.23 4.76 -0.56
C LEU A 41 2.62 4.60 -1.14
N ALA A 42 2.83 3.56 -1.94
CA ALA A 42 4.14 3.26 -2.52
C ALA A 42 4.58 4.35 -3.50
N GLY A 43 3.63 4.94 -4.23
CA GLY A 43 3.93 6.05 -5.11
C GLY A 43 4.38 7.31 -4.35
N ARG A 44 4.15 7.35 -3.04
CA ARG A 44 4.54 8.44 -2.15
C ARG A 44 5.44 7.94 -1.03
N ALA A 45 6.30 7.00 -1.36
CA ALA A 45 7.21 6.39 -0.38
C ALA A 45 7.96 7.46 0.42
N GLY A 46 8.03 7.25 1.73
CA GLY A 46 8.70 8.18 2.65
C GLY A 46 7.84 9.32 3.15
N GLN A 47 6.66 9.54 2.56
CA GLN A 47 5.77 10.62 2.97
C GLN A 47 4.68 10.09 3.88
N VAL A 48 4.30 10.89 4.88
CA VAL A 48 3.15 10.56 5.72
C VAL A 48 1.89 10.89 4.93
N VAL A 49 1.02 9.91 4.78
CA VAL A 49 -0.24 10.05 4.05
C VAL A 49 -1.38 9.89 5.05
N HIS A 50 -2.24 10.89 5.11
CA HIS A 50 -3.39 10.87 6.02
C HIS A 50 -4.44 9.87 5.52
N LYS A 51 -5.11 9.17 6.43
CA LYS A 51 -6.11 8.17 6.01
C LYS A 51 -7.25 8.78 5.20
N ARG A 52 -7.61 10.04 5.44
CA ARG A 52 -8.59 10.73 4.60
C ARG A 52 -8.08 10.90 3.17
N GLN A 53 -6.80 11.19 3.01
CA GLN A 53 -6.19 11.30 1.69
C GLN A 53 -6.22 9.95 0.97
N LEU A 54 -5.98 8.87 1.71
CA LEU A 54 -6.10 7.51 1.13
C LEU A 54 -7.52 7.24 0.66
N LEU A 55 -8.51 7.65 1.45
CA LEU A 55 -9.90 7.46 1.09
C LEU A 55 -10.26 8.27 -0.16
N GLU A 56 -9.96 9.55 -0.14
CA GLU A 56 -10.40 10.47 -1.20
C GLU A 56 -9.57 10.34 -2.47
N GLU A 57 -8.27 10.33 -2.35
CA GLU A 57 -7.39 10.29 -3.51
C GLU A 57 -7.04 8.86 -3.94
N GLY A 58 -6.85 7.98 -2.97
CA GLY A 58 -6.51 6.59 -3.27
C GLY A 58 -7.70 5.79 -3.77
N LEU A 59 -8.86 5.96 -3.14
CA LEU A 59 -10.05 5.19 -3.46
C LEU A 59 -11.16 6.00 -4.14
N GLY A 60 -11.02 7.33 -4.21
CA GLY A 60 -12.02 8.20 -4.84
C GLY A 60 -13.34 8.26 -4.09
N ARG A 61 -13.32 8.10 -2.76
CA ARG A 61 -14.53 8.07 -1.95
C ARG A 61 -14.52 9.20 -0.94
N HIS A 62 -15.72 9.66 -0.57
CA HIS A 62 -15.89 10.77 0.34
C HIS A 62 -16.88 10.47 1.49
N ASP A 63 -17.29 9.23 1.65
CA ASP A 63 -18.29 8.87 2.63
C ASP A 63 -17.72 8.81 4.05
N PRO A 64 -18.49 9.18 5.07
CA PRO A 64 -17.97 9.24 6.45
C PRO A 64 -17.51 7.90 6.99
N GLY A 65 -18.12 6.79 6.58
CA GLY A 65 -17.74 5.47 7.05
C GLY A 65 -16.46 4.94 6.41
N GLY A 66 -15.95 5.64 5.41
CA GLY A 66 -14.80 5.17 4.63
C GLY A 66 -13.50 5.14 5.40
N LEU A 67 -13.33 6.01 6.42
CA LEU A 67 -12.10 6.03 7.20
C LEU A 67 -11.86 4.71 7.93
N ARG A 68 -12.94 4.14 8.50
CA ARG A 68 -12.83 2.84 9.16
C ARG A 68 -12.48 1.75 8.17
N MET A 69 -13.08 1.82 6.98
CA MET A 69 -12.79 0.88 5.92
C MET A 69 -11.32 0.95 5.51
N VAL A 70 -10.75 2.16 5.40
CA VAL A 70 -9.33 2.33 5.10
C VAL A 70 -8.48 1.65 6.17
N GLU A 71 -8.80 1.87 7.45
CA GLU A 71 -8.06 1.24 8.54
C GLU A 71 -8.10 -0.28 8.46
N GLU A 72 -9.26 -0.85 8.15
CA GLU A 72 -9.40 -2.30 8.04
C GLU A 72 -8.62 -2.86 6.87
N HIS A 73 -8.70 -2.19 5.72
CA HIS A 73 -7.94 -2.64 4.54
C HIS A 73 -6.44 -2.52 4.76
N ILE A 74 -5.97 -1.46 5.39
CA ILE A 74 -4.54 -1.31 5.69
C ILE A 74 -4.08 -2.41 6.64
N ARG A 75 -4.89 -2.74 7.65
CA ARG A 75 -4.55 -3.81 8.60
C ARG A 75 -4.37 -5.14 7.87
N HIS A 76 -5.31 -5.47 6.99
CA HIS A 76 -5.23 -6.70 6.22
C HIS A 76 -4.04 -6.68 5.26
N LEU A 77 -3.84 -5.56 4.58
CA LEU A 77 -2.72 -5.39 3.67
C LEU A 77 -1.39 -5.60 4.38
N LYS A 78 -1.22 -5.01 5.57
CA LYS A 78 -0.01 -5.21 6.36
C LYS A 78 0.18 -6.68 6.72
N SER A 79 -0.89 -7.38 7.08
CA SER A 79 -0.78 -8.79 7.45
C SER A 79 -0.31 -9.66 6.28
N VAL A 80 -0.67 -9.28 5.06
CA VAL A 80 -0.25 -10.02 3.86
C VAL A 80 1.19 -9.67 3.48
N LEU A 81 1.55 -8.39 3.56
CA LEU A 81 2.87 -7.90 3.16
C LEU A 81 3.95 -8.19 4.19
N GLU A 82 3.63 -8.11 5.47
CA GLU A 82 4.66 -8.05 6.52
C GLU A 82 4.86 -9.40 7.20
N ARG A 83 4.96 -10.43 6.40
CA ARG A 83 5.31 -11.76 6.85
C ARG A 83 6.82 -11.89 6.90
N GLU A 84 7.29 -12.82 7.73
CA GLU A 84 8.71 -13.17 7.80
C GLU A 84 9.60 -11.99 8.14
N GLY A 85 9.11 -11.12 9.03
CA GLY A 85 9.89 -9.99 9.51
C GLY A 85 9.98 -8.81 8.57
N ARG A 86 9.28 -8.84 7.43
CA ARG A 86 9.25 -7.71 6.50
C ARG A 86 8.42 -6.58 7.06
N SER A 87 8.76 -5.36 6.70
CA SER A 87 8.03 -4.17 7.11
C SER A 87 7.93 -3.21 5.92
N PHE A 88 6.73 -2.77 5.60
CA PHE A 88 6.48 -1.88 4.47
C PHE A 88 5.68 -0.65 4.84
N ILE A 89 4.70 -0.79 5.73
CA ILE A 89 3.79 0.30 6.06
C ILE A 89 3.91 0.61 7.54
N GLU A 90 4.27 1.85 7.83
CA GLU A 90 4.39 2.36 9.19
C GLU A 90 3.11 3.13 9.55
N VAL A 91 2.56 2.86 10.73
CA VAL A 91 1.45 3.66 11.26
C VAL A 91 2.05 4.87 11.95
N VAL A 92 1.66 6.06 11.51
CA VAL A 92 2.20 7.31 12.03
C VAL A 92 1.11 8.09 12.75
N GLY A 93 1.19 8.16 14.08
CA GLY A 93 0.17 8.80 14.89
C GLY A 93 -1.15 8.05 14.78
N GLU A 94 -2.26 8.75 14.96
CA GLU A 94 -3.58 8.14 14.94
C GLU A 94 -4.23 8.15 13.57
N THR A 95 -3.73 8.96 12.64
CA THR A 95 -4.43 9.23 11.39
C THR A 95 -3.60 9.03 10.13
N GLY A 96 -2.33 8.65 10.25
CA GLY A 96 -1.44 8.61 9.11
C GLY A 96 -0.75 7.30 8.90
N TYR A 97 -0.26 7.12 7.68
CA TYR A 97 0.54 5.95 7.28
C TYR A 97 1.70 6.44 6.42
N ARG A 98 2.78 5.68 6.45
CA ARG A 98 3.93 5.96 5.60
C ARG A 98 4.42 4.66 4.99
N PHE A 99 4.66 4.66 3.70
CA PHE A 99 5.28 3.52 3.05
C PHE A 99 6.78 3.65 3.23
N GLU A 100 7.33 2.76 4.04
CA GLU A 100 8.73 2.82 4.44
C GLU A 100 9.27 1.39 4.44
N PRO A 101 9.70 0.89 3.28
CA PRO A 101 10.20 -0.48 3.21
C PRO A 101 11.40 -0.68 4.12
N SER A 102 11.40 -1.79 4.87
CA SER A 102 12.54 -2.11 5.71
C SER A 102 13.75 -2.40 4.82
N ARG A 103 14.91 -2.03 5.31
CA ARG A 103 16.16 -2.36 4.62
C ARG A 103 16.54 -3.79 4.96
N MET A 104 16.80 -4.53 3.94
CA MET A 104 17.21 -5.93 4.09
C MET A 104 18.73 -6.04 4.02
#